data_b3d78107c8ed3cda295669cb1613dc94
#
_entry.id   b3d78107c8ed3cda295669cb1613dc94
#
_cell.length_a   1.000
_cell.length_b   1.000
_cell.length_c   1.000
_cell.angle_alpha   90.00
_cell.angle_beta   90.00
_cell.angle_gamma   90.00
#
_symmetry.space_group_name_H-M   'P 1'
#
loop_
_entity.id
_entity.type
_entity.pdbx_description
1 polymer ?
#
loop_
_entity_poly.entity_id
_entity_poly.type
_entity_poly.pdbx_seq_one_letter_code
_entity_poly.pdbx_strand_id
1 'polypeptide(L)'
;SEVPEEGWLPTMVPGAPAGWAALNARFGTKPLSELFAPAISYAENGYAVPVNVGKLWTRDSKRIARVMVQDPAPYEYWWKSFMKPDGSPYRAGDVFRFPAYADTMRSLVETNCESYYRGELMERIVAHSRATGGYFCEDDFRNYRPEWVEPITQEYRGYTVCEIPPNGHGITVLMALGILNGMTMPENRESAEHYHKVMEAIKLAFADTRTYVADPRYMKTKVSELLSPDYLAARRALITDKALEPKAGDPHCGGTIYLCTCLLYTSPSPR
;
A
#
# COMPACT_ATOMS: atom_id res chain seq x y z
N SER A 1 7.38 19.65 7.02
CA SER A 1 8.57 18.81 6.82
C SER A 1 8.11 17.50 6.22
N GLU A 2 8.76 17.04 5.19
CA GLU A 2 8.49 15.75 4.58
C GLU A 2 9.14 14.63 5.41
N VAL A 3 8.47 13.48 5.50
CA VAL A 3 9.06 12.28 6.09
C VAL A 3 10.11 11.74 5.10
N PRO A 4 11.35 11.44 5.53
CA PRO A 4 12.35 10.88 4.63
C PRO A 4 11.92 9.53 4.08
N GLU A 5 12.39 9.20 2.88
CA GLU A 5 12.08 7.91 2.24
C GLU A 5 12.82 6.73 2.88
N GLU A 6 13.87 6.98 3.65
CA GLU A 6 14.81 5.99 4.14
C GLU A 6 15.15 6.22 5.62
N GLY A 7 15.69 5.18 6.26
CA GLY A 7 16.07 5.19 7.67
C GLY A 7 14.94 4.79 8.61
N TRP A 8 15.09 5.16 9.89
CA TRP A 8 14.16 4.76 10.94
C TRP A 8 12.86 5.56 10.97
N LEU A 9 12.87 6.83 10.54
CA LEU A 9 11.71 7.73 10.70
C LEU A 9 10.45 7.25 9.94
N PRO A 10 10.53 6.70 8.71
CA PRO A 10 9.37 6.15 8.02
C PRO A 10 9.00 4.72 8.46
N THR A 11 9.79 4.10 9.35
CA THR A 11 9.59 2.72 9.75
C THR A 11 8.48 2.62 10.81
N MET A 12 7.50 1.75 10.57
CA MET A 12 6.38 1.49 11.48
C MET A 12 6.47 0.08 12.05
N VAL A 13 5.76 -0.18 13.16
CA VAL A 13 5.62 -1.54 13.70
C VAL A 13 5.01 -2.46 12.64
N PRO A 14 5.70 -3.54 12.23
CA PRO A 14 5.18 -4.43 11.19
C PRO A 14 3.96 -5.20 11.68
N GLY A 15 2.83 -5.03 10.97
CA GLY A 15 1.54 -5.61 11.37
C GLY A 15 1.25 -7.00 10.80
N ALA A 16 1.99 -7.46 9.78
CA ALA A 16 1.68 -8.68 9.07
C ALA A 16 1.58 -9.94 9.95
N PRO A 17 2.52 -10.23 10.88
CA PRO A 17 2.40 -11.43 11.71
C PRO A 17 1.12 -11.46 12.56
N ALA A 18 0.74 -10.34 13.16
CA ALA A 18 -0.50 -10.25 13.94
C ALA A 18 -1.75 -10.42 13.05
N GLY A 19 -1.72 -9.86 11.84
CA GLY A 19 -2.77 -10.06 10.85
C GLY A 19 -2.92 -11.53 10.45
N TRP A 20 -1.82 -12.24 10.20
CA TRP A 20 -1.86 -13.68 9.87
C TRP A 20 -2.45 -14.50 11.02
N ALA A 21 -2.02 -14.25 12.24
CA ALA A 21 -2.55 -14.94 13.42
C ALA A 21 -4.06 -14.67 13.60
N ALA A 22 -4.49 -13.42 13.48
CA ALA A 22 -5.89 -13.04 13.63
C ALA A 22 -6.79 -13.64 12.52
N LEU A 23 -6.33 -13.59 11.25
CA LEU A 23 -7.04 -14.19 10.12
C LEU A 23 -7.15 -15.71 10.28
N ASN A 24 -6.05 -16.38 10.65
CA ASN A 24 -6.05 -17.81 10.85
C ASN A 24 -6.94 -18.24 12.02
N ALA A 25 -6.92 -17.49 13.12
CA ALA A 25 -7.77 -17.76 14.27
C ALA A 25 -9.27 -17.67 13.94
N ARG A 26 -9.66 -16.75 13.03
CA ARG A 26 -11.08 -16.52 12.68
C ARG A 26 -11.56 -17.41 11.55
N PHE A 27 -10.74 -17.64 10.53
CA PHE A 27 -11.16 -18.28 9.28
C PHE A 27 -10.32 -19.50 8.91
N GLY A 28 -9.17 -19.72 9.60
CA GLY A 28 -8.24 -20.79 9.25
C GLY A 28 -8.81 -22.17 9.53
N THR A 29 -8.52 -23.09 8.62
CA THR A 29 -8.83 -24.51 8.76
C THR A 29 -7.58 -25.37 8.99
N LYS A 30 -6.39 -24.75 8.90
CA LYS A 30 -5.09 -25.38 9.08
C LYS A 30 -4.27 -24.64 10.12
N PRO A 31 -3.42 -25.33 10.87
CA PRO A 31 -2.52 -24.68 11.83
C PRO A 31 -1.44 -23.87 11.10
N LEU A 32 -0.93 -22.83 11.76
CA LEU A 32 0.16 -22.01 11.21
C LEU A 32 1.40 -22.84 10.85
N SER A 33 1.69 -23.92 11.58
CA SER A 33 2.80 -24.85 11.28
C SER A 33 2.70 -25.45 9.87
N GLU A 34 1.51 -25.82 9.44
CA GLU A 34 1.29 -26.33 8.08
C GLU A 34 1.37 -25.23 7.03
N LEU A 35 0.79 -24.05 7.34
CA LEU A 35 0.77 -22.90 6.43
C LEU A 35 2.16 -22.30 6.20
N PHE A 36 3.02 -22.28 7.21
CA PHE A 36 4.38 -21.75 7.11
C PHE A 36 5.40 -22.74 6.59
N ALA A 37 5.11 -24.03 6.61
CA ALA A 37 6.06 -25.09 6.20
C ALA A 37 6.69 -24.85 4.82
N PRO A 38 5.96 -24.48 3.74
CA PRO A 38 6.57 -24.20 2.45
C PRO A 38 7.52 -22.98 2.50
N ALA A 39 7.16 -21.90 3.22
CA ALA A 39 7.97 -20.71 3.33
C ALA A 39 9.26 -20.98 4.11
N ILE A 40 9.19 -21.76 5.20
CA ILE A 40 10.35 -22.22 5.96
C ILE A 40 11.26 -23.05 5.05
N SER A 41 10.69 -23.98 4.28
CA SER A 41 11.46 -24.80 3.35
C SER A 41 12.17 -23.97 2.27
N TYR A 42 11.52 -22.96 1.71
CA TYR A 42 12.16 -22.05 0.76
C TYR A 42 13.28 -21.21 1.41
N ALA A 43 13.09 -20.78 2.64
CA ALA A 43 14.13 -20.01 3.35
C ALA A 43 15.38 -20.88 3.64
N GLU A 44 15.21 -22.15 3.98
CA GLU A 44 16.31 -23.07 4.29
C GLU A 44 16.98 -23.65 3.05
N ASN A 45 16.18 -24.22 2.16
CA ASN A 45 16.68 -24.97 1.00
C ASN A 45 16.97 -24.05 -0.18
N GLY A 46 16.40 -22.85 -0.15
CA GLY A 46 16.55 -21.83 -1.18
C GLY A 46 15.53 -21.98 -2.32
N TYR A 47 15.47 -20.92 -3.09
CA TYR A 47 14.69 -20.87 -4.33
C TYR A 47 15.45 -20.11 -5.41
N ALA A 48 15.19 -20.44 -6.67
CA ALA A 48 15.80 -19.73 -7.79
C ALA A 48 15.21 -18.32 -7.91
N VAL A 49 16.07 -17.32 -7.93
CA VAL A 49 15.65 -15.89 -8.04
C VAL A 49 15.01 -15.66 -9.41
N PRO A 50 13.75 -15.20 -9.48
CA PRO A 50 13.08 -14.89 -10.74
C PRO A 50 13.71 -13.69 -11.45
N VAL A 51 13.51 -13.59 -12.78
CA VAL A 51 14.13 -12.55 -13.62
C VAL A 51 13.83 -11.13 -13.12
N ASN A 52 12.57 -10.83 -12.84
CA ASN A 52 12.17 -9.49 -12.38
C ASN A 52 12.70 -9.19 -10.97
N VAL A 53 12.67 -10.18 -10.07
CA VAL A 53 13.23 -10.05 -8.73
C VAL A 53 14.72 -9.78 -8.78
N GLY A 54 15.49 -10.48 -9.62
CA GLY A 54 16.94 -10.24 -9.78
C GLY A 54 17.28 -8.83 -10.31
N LYS A 55 16.43 -8.28 -11.21
CA LYS A 55 16.57 -6.89 -11.67
C LYS A 55 16.32 -5.89 -10.54
N LEU A 56 15.23 -6.07 -9.78
CA LEU A 56 14.91 -5.22 -8.64
C LEU A 56 15.99 -5.32 -7.55
N TRP A 57 16.48 -6.50 -7.26
CA TRP A 57 17.54 -6.72 -6.29
C TRP A 57 18.81 -5.95 -6.65
N THR A 58 19.22 -6.01 -7.92
CA THR A 58 20.37 -5.24 -8.42
C THR A 58 20.15 -3.73 -8.30
N ARG A 59 18.93 -3.24 -8.54
CA ARG A 59 18.58 -1.82 -8.36
C ARG A 59 18.66 -1.41 -6.90
N ASP A 60 18.03 -2.19 -6.04
CA ASP A 60 17.92 -1.88 -4.61
C ASP A 60 19.25 -2.01 -3.89
N SER A 61 20.12 -2.97 -4.28
CA SER A 61 21.48 -3.05 -3.73
C SER A 61 22.32 -1.80 -4.02
N LYS A 62 22.18 -1.20 -5.21
CA LYS A 62 22.84 0.08 -5.54
C LYS A 62 22.28 1.24 -4.71
N ARG A 63 20.97 1.23 -4.41
CA ARG A 63 20.33 2.24 -3.56
C ARG A 63 20.85 2.13 -2.14
N ILE A 64 20.81 0.93 -1.55
CA ILE A 64 21.29 0.69 -0.19
C ILE A 64 22.80 1.00 -0.08
N ALA A 65 23.62 0.61 -1.05
CA ALA A 65 25.04 0.96 -1.04
C ALA A 65 25.30 2.48 -0.96
N ARG A 66 24.47 3.29 -1.62
CA ARG A 66 24.58 4.77 -1.53
C ARG A 66 24.22 5.30 -0.15
N VAL A 67 23.17 4.77 0.47
CA VAL A 67 22.75 5.17 1.83
C VAL A 67 23.80 4.76 2.86
N MET A 68 24.38 3.56 2.73
CA MET A 68 25.42 3.04 3.63
C MET A 68 26.71 3.88 3.61
N VAL A 69 26.96 4.67 2.58
CA VAL A 69 28.11 5.62 2.58
C VAL A 69 27.96 6.69 3.67
N GLN A 70 26.71 7.06 3.97
CA GLN A 70 26.41 8.09 4.98
C GLN A 70 26.22 7.48 6.37
N ASP A 71 25.40 6.42 6.44
CA ASP A 71 25.09 5.71 7.69
C ASP A 71 24.96 4.19 7.42
N PRO A 72 26.03 3.41 7.65
CA PRO A 72 26.00 1.97 7.40
C PRO A 72 25.25 1.16 8.47
N ALA A 73 25.18 1.66 9.71
CA ALA A 73 24.77 0.87 10.85
C ALA A 73 23.35 0.28 10.73
N PRO A 74 22.31 1.02 10.30
CA PRO A 74 20.95 0.46 10.14
C PRO A 74 20.86 -0.61 9.05
N TYR A 75 21.79 -0.64 8.10
CA TYR A 75 21.71 -1.48 6.90
C TYR A 75 22.70 -2.66 6.89
N GLU A 76 23.52 -2.81 7.92
CA GLU A 76 24.55 -3.86 8.00
C GLU A 76 23.96 -5.27 7.86
N TYR A 77 22.86 -5.54 8.58
CA TYR A 77 22.17 -6.84 8.51
C TYR A 77 21.48 -7.04 7.16
N TRP A 78 20.94 -5.98 6.56
CA TRP A 78 20.40 -6.06 5.20
C TRP A 78 21.49 -6.48 4.22
N TRP A 79 22.66 -5.85 4.28
CA TRP A 79 23.77 -6.16 3.39
C TRP A 79 24.27 -7.59 3.56
N LYS A 80 24.48 -8.03 4.79
CA LYS A 80 24.89 -9.40 5.12
C LYS A 80 23.88 -10.46 4.66
N SER A 81 22.59 -10.15 4.71
CA SER A 81 21.51 -11.11 4.41
C SER A 81 21.18 -11.18 2.92
N PHE A 82 21.24 -10.05 2.22
CA PHE A 82 20.71 -9.93 0.86
C PHE A 82 21.79 -9.76 -0.22
N MET A 83 23.07 -9.79 0.15
CA MET A 83 24.18 -9.80 -0.80
C MET A 83 24.92 -11.13 -0.74
N LYS A 84 25.55 -11.52 -1.86
CA LYS A 84 26.45 -12.67 -1.88
C LYS A 84 27.71 -12.38 -1.05
N PRO A 85 28.47 -13.41 -0.62
CA PRO A 85 29.72 -13.22 0.13
C PRO A 85 30.76 -12.36 -0.58
N ASP A 86 30.75 -12.34 -1.92
CA ASP A 86 31.62 -11.50 -2.75
C ASP A 86 31.11 -10.05 -2.88
N GLY A 87 30.03 -9.69 -2.21
CA GLY A 87 29.41 -8.36 -2.29
C GLY A 87 28.57 -8.11 -3.54
N SER A 88 28.41 -9.08 -4.41
CA SER A 88 27.54 -8.95 -5.59
C SER A 88 26.07 -9.23 -5.27
N PRO A 89 25.12 -8.59 -5.98
CA PRO A 89 23.69 -8.88 -5.81
C PRO A 89 23.32 -10.25 -6.39
N TYR A 90 22.28 -10.86 -5.82
CA TYR A 90 21.66 -12.03 -6.43
C TYR A 90 21.00 -11.67 -7.77
N ARG A 91 21.17 -12.55 -8.76
CA ARG A 91 20.67 -12.40 -10.12
C ARG A 91 19.66 -13.49 -10.46
N ALA A 92 18.94 -13.33 -11.54
CA ALA A 92 18.04 -14.37 -12.05
C ALA A 92 18.75 -15.72 -12.19
N GLY A 93 18.15 -16.77 -11.65
CA GLY A 93 18.68 -18.13 -11.65
C GLY A 93 19.62 -18.46 -10.48
N ASP A 94 20.14 -17.48 -9.74
CA ASP A 94 20.88 -17.76 -8.51
C ASP A 94 19.96 -18.38 -7.45
N VAL A 95 20.48 -19.26 -6.62
CA VAL A 95 19.73 -19.82 -5.49
C VAL A 95 19.95 -18.95 -4.26
N PHE A 96 18.86 -18.32 -3.80
CA PHE A 96 18.87 -17.55 -2.56
C PHE A 96 18.40 -18.38 -1.38
N ARG A 97 19.11 -18.33 -0.27
CA ARG A 97 18.77 -18.95 1.01
C ARG A 97 18.81 -17.92 2.12
N PHE A 98 17.90 -18.06 3.07
CA PHE A 98 17.84 -17.16 4.23
C PHE A 98 17.49 -17.93 5.51
N PRO A 99 18.40 -18.76 6.05
CA PRO A 99 18.13 -19.61 7.22
C PRO A 99 17.64 -18.84 8.43
N ALA A 100 18.19 -17.66 8.72
CA ALA A 100 17.77 -16.82 9.83
C ALA A 100 16.28 -16.39 9.72
N TYR A 101 15.75 -16.29 8.50
CA TYR A 101 14.33 -16.04 8.28
C TYR A 101 13.47 -17.28 8.55
N ALA A 102 14.01 -18.47 8.26
CA ALA A 102 13.35 -19.72 8.64
C ALA A 102 13.22 -19.85 10.16
N ASP A 103 14.26 -19.48 10.91
CA ASP A 103 14.23 -19.49 12.39
C ASP A 103 13.20 -18.47 12.92
N THR A 104 13.13 -17.28 12.32
CA THR A 104 12.09 -16.30 12.63
C THR A 104 10.69 -16.87 12.39
N MET A 105 10.47 -17.52 11.24
CA MET A 105 9.16 -18.13 10.94
C MET A 105 8.80 -19.26 11.90
N ARG A 106 9.76 -20.07 12.37
CA ARG A 106 9.52 -21.09 13.40
C ARG A 106 9.09 -20.46 14.71
N SER A 107 9.79 -19.42 15.17
CA SER A 107 9.39 -18.67 16.37
C SER A 107 7.99 -18.08 16.25
N LEU A 108 7.60 -17.59 15.07
CA LEU A 108 6.23 -17.11 14.82
C LEU A 108 5.20 -18.24 14.93
N VAL A 109 5.50 -19.41 14.38
CA VAL A 109 4.62 -20.59 14.44
C VAL A 109 4.45 -21.07 15.87
N GLU A 110 5.55 -21.22 16.61
CA GLU A 110 5.57 -21.74 17.99
C GLU A 110 4.81 -20.85 18.96
N THR A 111 4.83 -19.54 18.74
CA THR A 111 4.23 -18.55 19.65
C THR A 111 2.93 -17.95 19.11
N ASN A 112 2.37 -18.48 18.03
CA ASN A 112 1.24 -17.87 17.33
C ASN A 112 1.48 -16.38 17.05
N CYS A 113 2.68 -16.05 16.54
CA CYS A 113 3.19 -14.72 16.23
C CYS A 113 3.43 -13.78 17.44
N GLU A 114 3.21 -14.24 18.67
CA GLU A 114 3.37 -13.41 19.88
C GLU A 114 4.84 -13.01 20.14
N SER A 115 5.83 -13.84 19.77
CA SER A 115 7.25 -13.51 19.92
C SER A 115 7.65 -12.22 19.19
N TYR A 116 6.92 -11.86 18.14
CA TYR A 116 7.18 -10.66 17.36
C TYR A 116 6.78 -9.37 18.10
N TYR A 117 5.79 -9.46 19.00
CA TYR A 117 5.22 -8.29 19.67
C TYR A 117 5.52 -8.27 21.18
N ARG A 118 5.70 -9.43 21.81
CA ARG A 118 5.82 -9.58 23.26
C ARG A 118 6.87 -10.60 23.68
N GLY A 119 7.87 -10.87 22.84
CA GLY A 119 8.90 -11.85 23.09
C GLY A 119 10.23 -11.49 22.45
N GLU A 120 11.07 -12.49 22.23
CA GLU A 120 12.47 -12.36 21.81
C GLU A 120 12.63 -11.58 20.51
N LEU A 121 11.76 -11.78 19.50
CA LEU A 121 11.86 -11.06 18.23
C LEU A 121 11.69 -9.56 18.44
N MET A 122 10.72 -9.15 19.23
CA MET A 122 10.51 -7.74 19.60
C MET A 122 11.74 -7.17 20.31
N GLU A 123 12.30 -7.88 21.30
CA GLU A 123 13.47 -7.43 22.03
C GLU A 123 14.67 -7.19 21.11
N ARG A 124 14.91 -8.10 20.16
CA ARG A 124 15.98 -7.98 19.16
C ARG A 124 15.77 -6.79 18.22
N ILE A 125 14.53 -6.55 17.77
CA ILE A 125 14.19 -5.40 16.90
C ILE A 125 14.42 -4.08 17.66
N VAL A 126 13.92 -3.98 18.89
CA VAL A 126 14.07 -2.78 19.71
C VAL A 126 15.55 -2.52 20.04
N ALA A 127 16.30 -3.57 20.39
CA ALA A 127 17.75 -3.46 20.66
C ALA A 127 18.50 -2.95 19.42
N HIS A 128 18.22 -3.48 18.24
CA HIS A 128 18.81 -3.00 17.00
C HIS A 128 18.44 -1.54 16.68
N SER A 129 17.16 -1.20 16.85
CA SER A 129 16.67 0.17 16.67
C SER A 129 17.46 1.15 17.57
N ARG A 130 17.57 0.86 18.85
CA ARG A 130 18.33 1.69 19.80
C ARG A 130 19.82 1.81 19.45
N ALA A 131 20.43 0.69 19.05
CA ALA A 131 21.85 0.66 18.70
C ALA A 131 22.18 1.47 17.42
N THR A 132 21.20 1.68 16.55
CA THR A 132 21.38 2.33 15.24
C THR A 132 20.58 3.63 15.10
N GLY A 133 20.19 4.27 16.22
CA GLY A 133 19.53 5.58 16.23
C GLY A 133 18.06 5.56 15.85
N GLY A 134 17.40 4.40 15.95
CA GLY A 134 15.97 4.27 15.74
C GLY A 134 15.12 4.69 16.94
N TYR A 135 13.82 4.73 16.74
CA TYR A 135 12.83 5.26 17.70
C TYR A 135 11.99 4.19 18.39
N PHE A 136 12.10 2.94 17.99
CA PHE A 136 11.28 1.87 18.55
C PHE A 136 11.55 1.64 20.03
N CYS A 137 10.48 1.50 20.78
CA CYS A 137 10.48 1.03 22.14
C CYS A 137 9.58 -0.21 22.29
N GLU A 138 9.70 -0.92 23.41
CA GLU A 138 8.93 -2.14 23.67
C GLU A 138 7.41 -1.89 23.69
N ASP A 139 6.98 -0.71 24.13
CA ASP A 139 5.56 -0.38 24.24
C ASP A 139 4.91 -0.20 22.86
N ASP A 140 5.66 0.23 21.83
CA ASP A 140 5.16 0.31 20.46
C ASP A 140 4.68 -1.07 19.96
N PHE A 141 5.45 -2.11 20.29
CA PHE A 141 5.13 -3.48 19.92
C PHE A 141 4.09 -4.12 20.86
N ARG A 142 4.28 -3.98 22.17
CA ARG A 142 3.38 -4.59 23.18
C ARG A 142 1.94 -4.10 23.03
N ASN A 143 1.76 -2.85 22.65
CA ASN A 143 0.45 -2.23 22.47
C ASN A 143 -0.15 -2.47 21.08
N TYR A 144 0.65 -2.94 20.12
CA TYR A 144 0.14 -3.23 18.78
C TYR A 144 -0.92 -4.33 18.80
N ARG A 145 -2.03 -4.09 18.10
CA ARG A 145 -3.12 -5.05 17.87
C ARG A 145 -3.62 -4.90 16.42
N PRO A 146 -3.92 -6.02 15.75
CA PRO A 146 -4.63 -5.95 14.47
C PRO A 146 -6.08 -5.51 14.73
N GLU A 147 -6.60 -4.71 13.83
CA GLU A 147 -7.96 -4.21 13.89
C GLU A 147 -8.83 -4.89 12.84
N TRP A 148 -10.04 -5.28 13.22
CA TRP A 148 -11.08 -5.69 12.28
C TRP A 148 -11.86 -4.47 11.86
N VAL A 149 -11.95 -4.25 10.54
CA VAL A 149 -12.64 -3.11 9.96
C VAL A 149 -13.69 -3.57 8.96
N GLU A 150 -14.75 -2.79 8.78
CA GLU A 150 -15.71 -3.03 7.70
C GLU A 150 -15.10 -2.60 6.36
N PRO A 151 -15.18 -3.45 5.31
CA PRO A 151 -14.71 -3.08 3.99
C PRO A 151 -15.47 -1.88 3.43
N ILE A 152 -14.75 -1.02 2.71
CA ILE A 152 -15.36 -0.03 1.84
C ILE A 152 -15.65 -0.65 0.47
N THR A 153 -16.71 -0.22 -0.18
CA THR A 153 -17.18 -0.87 -1.39
C THR A 153 -17.49 0.11 -2.53
N GLN A 154 -17.41 -0.39 -3.76
CA GLN A 154 -17.83 0.30 -4.96
C GLN A 154 -18.47 -0.69 -5.93
N GLU A 155 -19.63 -0.34 -6.43
CA GLU A 155 -20.28 -1.11 -7.50
C GLU A 155 -19.56 -0.89 -8.82
N TYR A 156 -19.27 -1.98 -9.52
CA TYR A 156 -18.68 -1.96 -10.85
C TYR A 156 -19.29 -3.05 -11.73
N ARG A 157 -20.12 -2.66 -12.69
CA ARG A 157 -20.74 -3.56 -13.71
C ARG A 157 -21.42 -4.79 -13.13
N GLY A 158 -22.17 -4.62 -12.04
CA GLY A 158 -22.91 -5.68 -11.38
C GLY A 158 -22.14 -6.48 -10.35
N TYR A 159 -20.89 -6.07 -10.05
CA TYR A 159 -20.08 -6.64 -9.00
C TYR A 159 -19.79 -5.60 -7.91
N THR A 160 -19.86 -6.01 -6.66
CA THR A 160 -19.42 -5.21 -5.53
C THR A 160 -17.95 -5.48 -5.29
N VAL A 161 -17.10 -4.48 -5.51
CA VAL A 161 -15.66 -4.56 -5.23
C VAL A 161 -15.41 -4.03 -3.83
N CYS A 162 -14.71 -4.82 -3.01
CA CYS A 162 -14.44 -4.52 -1.61
C CYS A 162 -12.95 -4.23 -1.42
N GLU A 163 -12.64 -3.23 -0.61
CA GLU A 163 -11.28 -2.87 -0.22
C GLU A 163 -11.20 -2.54 1.26
N ILE A 164 -10.00 -2.65 1.83
CA ILE A 164 -9.74 -2.17 3.19
C ILE A 164 -9.81 -0.63 3.19
N PRO A 165 -10.47 -0.04 4.21
CA PRO A 165 -10.55 1.43 4.30
C PRO A 165 -9.17 2.08 4.46
N PRO A 166 -9.06 3.41 4.29
CA PRO A 166 -7.83 4.14 4.63
C PRO A 166 -7.34 3.80 6.05
N ASN A 167 -6.06 3.79 6.22
CA ASN A 167 -4.92 4.52 5.59
C ASN A 167 -4.37 3.88 4.30
N GLY A 168 -4.75 2.64 3.98
CA GLY A 168 -4.33 1.97 2.74
C GLY A 168 -4.89 2.63 1.48
N HIS A 169 -4.25 2.34 0.34
CA HIS A 169 -4.61 2.92 -0.95
C HIS A 169 -5.66 2.13 -1.74
N GLY A 170 -6.33 1.13 -1.14
CA GLY A 170 -7.40 0.36 -1.79
C GLY A 170 -8.53 1.23 -2.36
N ILE A 171 -8.86 2.31 -1.66
CA ILE A 171 -9.82 3.32 -2.14
C ILE A 171 -9.49 3.88 -3.53
N THR A 172 -8.21 3.94 -3.92
CA THR A 172 -7.80 4.38 -5.27
C THR A 172 -8.41 3.49 -6.35
N VAL A 173 -8.41 2.18 -6.11
CA VAL A 173 -9.02 1.21 -7.04
C VAL A 173 -10.52 1.43 -7.12
N LEU A 174 -11.19 1.61 -5.97
CA LEU A 174 -12.63 1.84 -5.93
C LEU A 174 -13.02 3.14 -6.64
N MET A 175 -12.27 4.22 -6.45
CA MET A 175 -12.48 5.48 -7.17
C MET A 175 -12.29 5.33 -8.67
N ALA A 176 -11.22 4.67 -9.10
CA ALA A 176 -10.95 4.44 -10.52
C ALA A 176 -12.09 3.61 -11.17
N LEU A 177 -12.54 2.55 -10.49
CA LEU A 177 -13.67 1.74 -10.96
C LEU A 177 -14.96 2.54 -11.00
N GLY A 178 -15.25 3.37 -10.00
CA GLY A 178 -16.41 4.24 -9.98
C GLY A 178 -16.41 5.29 -11.10
N ILE A 179 -15.24 5.85 -11.44
CA ILE A 179 -15.05 6.71 -12.61
C ILE A 179 -15.35 5.92 -13.89
N LEU A 180 -14.78 4.74 -14.05
CA LEU A 180 -14.95 3.89 -15.23
C LEU A 180 -16.38 3.34 -15.37
N ASN A 181 -17.10 3.14 -14.28
CA ASN A 181 -18.45 2.54 -14.30
C ASN A 181 -19.47 3.34 -15.14
N GLY A 182 -19.27 4.64 -15.26
CA GLY A 182 -20.12 5.48 -16.09
C GLY A 182 -19.60 5.70 -17.51
N MET A 183 -18.54 4.98 -17.94
CA MET A 183 -17.95 5.11 -19.28
C MET A 183 -18.31 3.91 -20.16
N THR A 184 -18.61 4.19 -21.43
CA THR A 184 -18.63 3.14 -22.45
C THR A 184 -17.19 2.72 -22.76
N MET A 185 -16.88 1.47 -22.52
CA MET A 185 -15.55 0.92 -22.83
C MET A 185 -15.58 0.23 -24.19
N PRO A 186 -14.49 0.32 -24.98
CA PRO A 186 -14.40 -0.38 -26.26
C PRO A 186 -14.39 -1.91 -26.02
N GLU A 187 -14.92 -2.66 -26.98
CA GLU A 187 -14.92 -4.13 -26.94
C GLU A 187 -13.50 -4.71 -26.94
N ASN A 188 -12.62 -4.11 -27.74
CA ASN A 188 -11.21 -4.51 -27.78
C ASN A 188 -10.45 -3.94 -26.57
N ARG A 189 -10.12 -4.80 -25.63
CA ARG A 189 -9.34 -4.46 -24.42
C ARG A 189 -7.89 -4.08 -24.71
N GLU A 190 -7.34 -4.45 -25.85
CA GLU A 190 -5.99 -4.11 -26.29
C GLU A 190 -5.95 -2.80 -27.11
N SER A 191 -7.06 -2.07 -27.19
CA SER A 191 -7.12 -0.81 -27.91
C SER A 191 -6.48 0.34 -27.12
N ALA A 192 -5.91 1.30 -27.85
CA ALA A 192 -5.38 2.53 -27.26
C ALA A 192 -6.46 3.30 -26.46
N GLU A 193 -7.71 3.29 -26.95
CA GLU A 193 -8.85 3.90 -26.26
C GLU A 193 -9.12 3.25 -24.90
N HIS A 194 -9.05 1.91 -24.84
CA HIS A 194 -9.24 1.20 -23.59
C HIS A 194 -8.18 1.58 -22.55
N TYR A 195 -6.90 1.50 -22.92
CA TYR A 195 -5.80 1.88 -22.05
C TYR A 195 -5.86 3.34 -21.65
N HIS A 196 -6.20 4.23 -22.57
CA HIS A 196 -6.35 5.65 -22.29
C HIS A 196 -7.39 5.90 -21.17
N LYS A 197 -8.61 5.37 -21.33
CA LYS A 197 -9.68 5.53 -20.32
C LYS A 197 -9.27 4.98 -18.94
N VAL A 198 -8.67 3.79 -18.90
CA VAL A 198 -8.20 3.17 -17.66
C VAL A 198 -7.10 4.02 -17.01
N MET A 199 -6.11 4.46 -17.79
CA MET A 199 -5.01 5.27 -17.27
C MET A 199 -5.48 6.62 -16.74
N GLU A 200 -6.38 7.31 -17.45
CA GLU A 200 -6.89 8.61 -17.01
C GLU A 200 -7.73 8.47 -15.73
N ALA A 201 -8.56 7.43 -15.62
CA ALA A 201 -9.31 7.16 -14.39
C ALA A 201 -8.38 6.89 -13.19
N ILE A 202 -7.34 6.08 -13.39
CA ILE A 202 -6.35 5.79 -12.34
C ILE A 202 -5.57 7.04 -11.95
N LYS A 203 -5.16 7.87 -12.91
CA LYS A 203 -4.42 9.13 -12.64
C LYS A 203 -5.24 10.08 -11.78
N LEU A 204 -6.53 10.25 -12.10
CA LEU A 204 -7.44 11.09 -11.31
C LEU A 204 -7.63 10.53 -9.89
N ALA A 205 -7.87 9.23 -9.76
CA ALA A 205 -8.00 8.57 -8.46
C ALA A 205 -6.73 8.71 -7.62
N PHE A 206 -5.54 8.55 -8.20
CA PHE A 206 -4.27 8.77 -7.50
C PHE A 206 -4.06 10.23 -7.08
N ALA A 207 -4.44 11.20 -7.91
CA ALA A 207 -4.32 12.61 -7.54
C ALA A 207 -5.14 12.92 -6.28
N ASP A 208 -6.36 12.40 -6.22
CA ASP A 208 -7.24 12.57 -5.07
C ASP A 208 -6.72 11.82 -3.83
N THR A 209 -6.37 10.55 -3.97
CA THR A 209 -5.94 9.75 -2.81
C THR A 209 -4.62 10.23 -2.21
N ARG A 210 -3.69 10.71 -3.02
CA ARG A 210 -2.45 11.35 -2.51
C ARG A 210 -2.70 12.63 -1.73
N THR A 211 -3.81 13.30 -1.99
CA THR A 211 -4.17 14.55 -1.32
C THR A 211 -5.00 14.32 -0.06
N TYR A 212 -5.91 13.36 -0.10
CA TYR A 212 -6.96 13.22 0.93
C TYR A 212 -6.79 11.99 1.83
N VAL A 213 -6.10 10.94 1.37
CA VAL A 213 -5.96 9.70 2.15
C VAL A 213 -4.79 9.79 3.11
N ALA A 214 -5.08 9.57 4.38
CA ALA A 214 -4.13 9.52 5.48
C ALA A 214 -4.65 8.59 6.57
N ASP A 215 -4.11 8.68 7.77
CA ASP A 215 -4.69 8.06 8.97
C ASP A 215 -6.14 8.57 9.14
N PRO A 216 -7.14 7.67 9.23
CA PRO A 216 -8.57 8.06 9.31
C PRO A 216 -8.87 9.07 10.42
N ARG A 217 -8.10 9.06 11.51
CA ARG A 217 -8.25 9.99 12.64
C ARG A 217 -7.93 11.44 12.27
N TYR A 218 -7.18 11.65 11.19
CA TYR A 218 -6.72 12.96 10.74
C TYR A 218 -7.24 13.33 9.35
N MET A 219 -7.95 12.44 8.67
CA MET A 219 -8.60 12.74 7.39
C MET A 219 -9.67 13.80 7.57
N LYS A 220 -9.62 14.84 6.74
CA LYS A 220 -10.65 15.90 6.69
C LYS A 220 -11.80 15.53 5.76
N THR A 221 -11.51 14.72 4.75
CA THR A 221 -12.46 14.26 3.74
C THR A 221 -12.88 12.84 4.07
N LYS A 222 -14.19 12.59 4.06
CA LYS A 222 -14.72 11.25 4.34
C LYS A 222 -14.60 10.34 3.11
N VAL A 223 -14.45 9.05 3.35
CA VAL A 223 -14.47 8.02 2.30
C VAL A 223 -15.74 8.11 1.46
N SER A 224 -16.91 8.33 2.09
CA SER A 224 -18.20 8.46 1.40
C SER A 224 -18.27 9.67 0.46
N GLU A 225 -17.51 10.72 0.71
CA GLU A 225 -17.42 11.88 -0.18
C GLU A 225 -16.58 11.57 -1.41
N LEU A 226 -15.43 10.89 -1.22
CA LEU A 226 -14.55 10.46 -2.31
C LEU A 226 -15.19 9.39 -3.21
N LEU A 227 -16.05 8.54 -2.65
CA LEU A 227 -16.77 7.50 -3.38
C LEU A 227 -18.19 7.91 -3.79
N SER A 228 -18.57 9.18 -3.58
CA SER A 228 -19.91 9.63 -3.94
C SER A 228 -20.11 9.59 -5.46
N PRO A 229 -21.29 9.18 -5.95
CA PRO A 229 -21.59 9.11 -7.38
C PRO A 229 -21.38 10.45 -8.10
N ASP A 230 -21.75 11.55 -7.46
CA ASP A 230 -21.62 12.90 -8.03
C ASP A 230 -20.17 13.30 -8.18
N TYR A 231 -19.36 13.05 -7.16
CA TYR A 231 -17.92 13.33 -7.23
C TYR A 231 -17.23 12.49 -8.31
N LEU A 232 -17.51 11.19 -8.35
CA LEU A 232 -16.95 10.29 -9.36
C LEU A 232 -17.39 10.67 -10.78
N ALA A 233 -18.63 11.16 -10.95
CA ALA A 233 -19.13 11.68 -12.22
C ALA A 233 -18.40 12.98 -12.63
N ALA A 234 -18.17 13.88 -11.69
CA ALA A 234 -17.39 15.10 -11.94
C ALA A 234 -15.95 14.79 -12.35
N ARG A 235 -15.31 13.81 -11.70
CA ARG A 235 -13.97 13.33 -12.08
C ARG A 235 -13.97 12.70 -13.47
N ARG A 236 -14.96 11.89 -13.79
CA ARG A 236 -15.15 11.27 -15.12
C ARG A 236 -15.27 12.31 -16.23
N ALA A 237 -15.98 13.40 -16.00
CA ALA A 237 -16.18 14.47 -16.97
C ALA A 237 -14.88 15.17 -17.41
N LEU A 238 -13.78 15.02 -16.66
CA LEU A 238 -12.48 15.54 -17.03
C LEU A 238 -11.76 14.69 -18.07
N ILE A 239 -12.16 13.43 -18.26
CA ILE A 239 -11.52 12.50 -19.20
C ILE A 239 -11.99 12.83 -20.62
N THR A 240 -11.06 13.25 -21.47
CA THR A 240 -11.27 13.53 -22.88
C THR A 240 -10.47 12.56 -23.75
N ASP A 241 -10.30 12.85 -25.02
CA ASP A 241 -9.43 12.11 -25.94
C ASP A 241 -7.93 12.42 -25.76
N LYS A 242 -7.59 13.38 -24.88
CA LYS A 242 -6.22 13.80 -24.60
C LYS A 242 -5.80 13.41 -23.20
N ALA A 243 -4.52 13.06 -23.04
CA ALA A 243 -3.92 12.86 -21.75
C ALA A 243 -3.99 14.14 -20.91
N LEU A 244 -4.51 14.05 -19.70
CA LEU A 244 -4.61 15.18 -18.78
C LEU A 244 -3.45 15.18 -17.75
N GLU A 245 -3.13 16.36 -17.26
CA GLU A 245 -2.30 16.55 -16.08
C GLU A 245 -3.22 16.43 -14.85
N PRO A 246 -3.13 15.33 -14.05
CA PRO A 246 -4.10 15.09 -13.00
C PRO A 246 -3.87 16.02 -11.82
N LYS A 247 -4.93 16.69 -11.37
CA LYS A 247 -4.97 17.45 -10.11
C LYS A 247 -6.06 16.87 -9.23
N ALA A 248 -5.88 16.99 -7.91
CA ALA A 248 -6.93 16.61 -6.97
C ALA A 248 -8.19 17.45 -7.22
N GLY A 249 -9.34 16.80 -7.15
CA GLY A 249 -10.63 17.49 -7.19
C GLY A 249 -10.99 18.06 -5.82
N ASP A 250 -12.15 18.69 -5.72
CA ASP A 250 -12.73 19.10 -4.45
C ASP A 250 -13.98 18.28 -4.17
N PRO A 251 -13.90 17.26 -3.29
CA PRO A 251 -15.05 16.41 -2.98
C PRO A 251 -16.14 17.11 -2.16
N HIS A 252 -15.87 18.32 -1.64
CA HIS A 252 -16.82 19.14 -0.90
C HIS A 252 -17.60 20.12 -1.80
N CYS A 253 -17.10 20.35 -3.01
CA CYS A 253 -17.85 21.09 -4.02
C CYS A 253 -18.96 20.19 -4.58
N GLY A 254 -20.09 20.12 -3.93
CA GLY A 254 -21.33 19.63 -4.52
C GLY A 254 -21.63 20.49 -5.74
N GLY A 255 -21.80 19.84 -6.92
CA GLY A 255 -22.15 20.56 -8.13
C GLY A 255 -23.51 21.25 -8.00
N THR A 256 -23.50 22.46 -7.49
CA THR A 256 -24.65 23.34 -7.65
C THR A 256 -24.59 23.89 -9.07
N ILE A 257 -25.34 23.29 -9.98
CA ILE A 257 -25.62 23.91 -11.26
C ILE A 257 -26.55 25.08 -10.97
N TYR A 258 -26.01 26.27 -10.93
CA TYR A 258 -26.80 27.48 -10.92
C TYR A 258 -27.17 27.79 -12.38
N LEU A 259 -28.42 27.49 -12.76
CA LEU A 259 -28.99 27.87 -14.04
C LEU A 259 -29.83 29.15 -13.81
N CYS A 260 -29.31 30.29 -14.20
CA CYS A 260 -30.06 31.53 -14.23
C CYS A 260 -30.47 31.85 -15.65
N THR A 261 -31.76 31.74 -15.95
CA THR A 261 -32.34 32.33 -17.17
C THR A 261 -32.91 33.69 -16.79
N CYS A 262 -32.25 34.73 -17.26
CA CYS A 262 -32.70 36.11 -17.04
C CYS A 262 -33.40 36.61 -18.30
N LEU A 263 -34.69 36.93 -18.21
CA LEU A 263 -35.35 37.79 -19.15
C LEU A 263 -35.16 39.24 -18.71
N LEU A 264 -34.70 40.08 -19.66
CA LEU A 264 -34.33 41.50 -19.44
C LEU A 264 -35.38 42.35 -18.70
N TYR A 265 -36.60 41.82 -18.53
CA TYR A 265 -37.76 42.51 -17.91
C TYR A 265 -38.19 41.98 -16.52
N THR A 266 -37.66 40.89 -16.05
CA THR A 266 -38.21 40.21 -14.86
C THR A 266 -37.23 39.96 -13.72
N SER A 267 -35.96 40.29 -13.86
CA SER A 267 -35.01 40.14 -12.76
C SER A 267 -34.29 41.48 -12.52
N PRO A 268 -34.53 42.12 -11.34
CA PRO A 268 -33.73 43.27 -10.95
C PRO A 268 -32.30 42.77 -10.71
N SER A 269 -31.35 43.24 -11.51
CA SER A 269 -29.95 43.04 -11.26
C SER A 269 -29.61 43.50 -9.87
N PRO A 270 -29.03 42.70 -8.98
CA PRO A 270 -28.47 43.20 -7.75
C PRO A 270 -27.32 44.15 -8.10
N ARG A 271 -27.40 45.34 -7.68
CA ARG A 271 -26.33 46.33 -7.75
C ARG A 271 -25.32 46.09 -6.64
#